data_64fd8b7038b6e07702f13fb5a83b65dd
#
_entry.id   64fd8b7038b6e07702f13fb5a83b65dd
#
_cell.length_a   1.000
_cell.length_b   1.000
_cell.length_c   1.000
_cell.angle_alpha   90.00
_cell.angle_beta   90.00
_cell.angle_gamma   90.00
#
_symmetry.space_group_name_H-M   'P 1'
#
loop_
_entity.id
_entity.type
_entity.pdbx_description
1 polymer ?
#
loop_
_entity_poly.entity_id
_entity_poly.type
_entity_poly.pdbx_seq_one_letter_code
_entity_poly.pdbx_strand_id
1 'polypeptide(L)'
;LAVARYLLKYGNGYVLHGGFMPGEAMTKHSYYEKVLCVKDKSAVSGYDIVLPTGAKSTRWMAEQFGEFRVNDISYCKENLLCFDKPRIISLVKDLGVPVPKTFENIGAIDIPLPVFYKQKFEEGGGPRGLASSFAQLEQLQSKERLIYQEYIPGAITYGMGFIAKSGDIITSFQHEELLSYPIQGGSAVYIRTFWDERIREYTERIIKALQFSGWGLAEYKYCLKRQDYVFMEINAKLWASIEFAFMNNSDFMRHLFGIDYIANNVKSAIFINRFIALGWRQMVRYVPQLLNASKYIYYHNSGSLIRSFTSITIPHKLKRLLKNVLLQRRGL
;
A
#
# COMPACT_ATOMS: atom_id res chain seq x y z
N LEU A 1 -3.03 3.16 -11.50
CA LEU A 1 -2.34 4.13 -12.42
C LEU A 1 -0.85 3.79 -12.59
N ALA A 2 -0.12 3.38 -11.53
CA ALA A 2 1.29 2.99 -11.64
C ALA A 2 1.50 1.87 -12.67
N VAL A 3 0.77 0.77 -12.54
CA VAL A 3 0.81 -0.35 -13.50
C VAL A 3 0.49 0.12 -14.92
N ALA A 4 -0.61 0.86 -15.10
CA ALA A 4 -1.00 1.37 -16.41
C ALA A 4 0.11 2.20 -17.08
N ARG A 5 0.78 3.06 -16.32
CA ARG A 5 1.91 3.86 -16.82
C ARG A 5 3.06 2.99 -17.32
N TYR A 6 3.41 1.94 -16.57
CA TYR A 6 4.50 1.05 -16.95
C TYR A 6 4.13 0.17 -18.14
N LEU A 7 2.89 -0.35 -18.20
CA LEU A 7 2.40 -1.09 -19.35
C LEU A 7 2.44 -0.26 -20.64
N LEU A 8 2.00 0.99 -20.59
CA LEU A 8 2.01 1.88 -21.76
C LEU A 8 3.42 2.35 -22.14
N LYS A 9 4.34 2.40 -21.17
CA LYS A 9 5.72 2.86 -21.45
C LYS A 9 6.63 1.75 -21.97
N TYR A 10 6.50 0.55 -21.46
CA TYR A 10 7.45 -0.53 -21.69
C TYR A 10 6.82 -1.76 -22.36
N GLY A 11 5.48 -1.89 -22.33
CA GLY A 11 4.76 -2.98 -22.97
C GLY A 11 4.28 -2.59 -24.36
N ASN A 12 4.50 -3.46 -25.35
CA ASN A 12 4.04 -3.25 -26.70
C ASN A 12 2.62 -3.81 -26.89
N GLY A 13 1.71 -3.00 -27.43
CA GLY A 13 0.37 -3.45 -27.84
C GLY A 13 -0.66 -3.63 -26.72
N TYR A 14 -0.38 -3.17 -25.49
CA TYR A 14 -1.38 -3.20 -24.43
C TYR A 14 -2.48 -2.18 -24.65
N VAL A 15 -3.73 -2.67 -24.69
CA VAL A 15 -4.94 -1.85 -24.62
C VAL A 15 -5.48 -1.93 -23.20
N LEU A 16 -5.58 -0.79 -22.52
CA LEU A 16 -5.92 -0.75 -21.11
C LEU A 16 -7.37 -0.34 -20.88
N HIS A 17 -8.11 -1.18 -20.17
CA HIS A 17 -9.43 -0.84 -19.67
C HIS A 17 -9.41 -0.69 -18.15
N GLY A 18 -10.08 0.33 -17.64
CA GLY A 18 -10.29 0.53 -16.22
C GLY A 18 -11.54 -0.19 -15.73
N GLY A 19 -11.46 -0.89 -14.59
CA GLY A 19 -12.61 -1.47 -13.92
C GLY A 19 -12.86 -0.81 -12.56
N PHE A 20 -14.13 -0.72 -12.14
CA PHE A 20 -14.53 -0.33 -10.80
C PHE A 20 -15.66 -1.23 -10.30
N MET A 21 -15.64 -1.50 -8.98
CA MET A 21 -16.68 -2.31 -8.34
C MET A 21 -17.94 -1.49 -8.09
N PRO A 22 -19.13 -2.11 -8.06
CA PRO A 22 -20.36 -1.41 -7.70
C PRO A 22 -20.23 -0.65 -6.37
N GLY A 23 -20.65 0.60 -6.36
CA GLY A 23 -20.54 1.50 -5.18
C GLY A 23 -19.17 2.18 -5.02
N GLU A 24 -18.20 1.92 -5.89
CA GLU A 24 -16.94 2.66 -5.94
C GLU A 24 -17.02 3.84 -6.90
N ALA A 25 -16.23 4.88 -6.63
CA ALA A 25 -16.13 6.01 -7.53
C ALA A 25 -15.37 5.63 -8.81
N MET A 26 -15.96 5.94 -9.96
CA MET A 26 -15.32 5.74 -11.24
C MET A 26 -14.13 6.68 -11.43
N THR A 27 -12.95 6.13 -11.67
CA THR A 27 -11.75 6.91 -12.00
C THR A 27 -11.54 6.91 -13.50
N LYS A 28 -11.90 8.04 -14.15
CA LYS A 28 -11.53 8.28 -15.56
C LYS A 28 -10.09 8.75 -15.62
N HIS A 29 -9.28 8.13 -16.46
CA HIS A 29 -7.90 8.53 -16.72
C HIS A 29 -7.55 8.31 -18.19
N SER A 30 -6.70 9.17 -18.76
CA SER A 30 -6.25 9.09 -20.15
C SER A 30 -5.48 7.80 -20.51
N TYR A 31 -5.08 7.00 -19.52
CA TYR A 31 -4.45 5.70 -19.76
C TYR A 31 -5.45 4.60 -20.16
N TYR A 32 -6.73 4.80 -19.90
CA TYR A 32 -7.76 3.81 -20.18
C TYR A 32 -8.57 4.19 -21.41
N GLU A 33 -8.63 3.31 -22.36
CA GLU A 33 -9.50 3.47 -23.53
C GLU A 33 -10.98 3.43 -23.13
N LYS A 34 -11.30 2.55 -22.18
CA LYS A 34 -12.64 2.36 -21.64
C LYS A 34 -12.61 2.16 -20.15
N VAL A 35 -13.66 2.60 -19.46
CA VAL A 35 -13.86 2.33 -18.03
C VAL A 35 -15.24 1.72 -17.85
N LEU A 36 -15.31 0.59 -17.12
CA LEU A 36 -16.54 -0.20 -16.96
C LEU A 36 -16.80 -0.57 -15.49
N CYS A 37 -18.08 -0.77 -15.16
CA CYS A 37 -18.49 -1.32 -13.87
C CYS A 37 -18.44 -2.84 -13.91
N VAL A 38 -17.64 -3.44 -13.04
CA VAL A 38 -17.50 -4.90 -12.91
C VAL A 38 -18.55 -5.42 -11.95
N LYS A 39 -19.69 -5.89 -12.50
CA LYS A 39 -20.82 -6.40 -11.69
C LYS A 39 -20.74 -7.91 -11.48
N ASP A 40 -20.26 -8.64 -12.45
CA ASP A 40 -20.18 -10.11 -12.46
C ASP A 40 -19.00 -10.61 -13.31
N LYS A 41 -18.83 -11.92 -13.38
CA LYS A 41 -17.74 -12.59 -14.12
C LYS A 41 -17.71 -12.23 -15.60
N SER A 42 -18.87 -11.99 -16.23
CA SER A 42 -18.95 -11.71 -17.67
C SER A 42 -18.24 -10.39 -18.02
N ALA A 43 -18.22 -9.44 -17.09
CA ALA A 43 -17.55 -8.16 -17.28
C ALA A 43 -16.03 -8.27 -17.44
N VAL A 44 -15.42 -9.40 -17.08
CA VAL A 44 -13.97 -9.64 -17.15
C VAL A 44 -13.58 -10.81 -18.05
N SER A 45 -14.53 -11.58 -18.57
CA SER A 45 -14.28 -12.82 -19.33
C SER A 45 -13.65 -12.62 -20.72
N GLY A 46 -13.68 -11.40 -21.25
CA GLY A 46 -13.11 -11.10 -22.58
C GLY A 46 -11.73 -10.45 -22.54
N TYR A 47 -11.03 -10.50 -21.40
CA TYR A 47 -9.71 -9.89 -21.23
C TYR A 47 -8.62 -10.93 -21.05
N ASP A 48 -7.49 -10.72 -21.72
CA ASP A 48 -6.31 -11.58 -21.61
C ASP A 48 -5.71 -11.54 -20.21
N ILE A 49 -5.71 -10.35 -19.59
CA ILE A 49 -5.19 -10.13 -18.24
C ILE A 49 -6.18 -9.28 -17.43
N VAL A 50 -6.58 -9.78 -16.28
CA VAL A 50 -7.40 -9.05 -15.31
C VAL A 50 -6.60 -8.89 -14.02
N LEU A 51 -6.22 -7.65 -13.69
CA LEU A 51 -5.43 -7.32 -12.50
C LEU A 51 -6.29 -6.59 -11.48
N PRO A 52 -6.65 -7.22 -10.35
CA PRO A 52 -7.29 -6.51 -9.26
C PRO A 52 -6.27 -5.61 -8.53
N THR A 53 -6.62 -4.35 -8.31
CA THR A 53 -5.70 -3.36 -7.74
C THR A 53 -6.04 -2.91 -6.32
N GLY A 54 -7.21 -3.26 -5.80
CA GLY A 54 -7.67 -2.89 -4.47
C GLY A 54 -8.18 -4.08 -3.68
N ALA A 55 -8.42 -3.89 -2.37
CA ALA A 55 -8.87 -4.95 -1.48
C ALA A 55 -10.18 -5.59 -1.94
N LYS A 56 -11.18 -4.77 -2.29
CA LYS A 56 -12.49 -5.26 -2.76
C LYS A 56 -12.38 -6.06 -4.05
N SER A 57 -11.69 -5.53 -5.04
CA SER A 57 -11.52 -6.21 -6.34
C SER A 57 -10.70 -7.49 -6.20
N THR A 58 -9.65 -7.52 -5.36
CA THR A 58 -8.86 -8.72 -5.13
C THR A 58 -9.68 -9.79 -4.42
N ARG A 59 -10.43 -9.43 -3.38
CA ARG A 59 -11.35 -10.36 -2.70
C ARG A 59 -12.38 -10.90 -3.68
N TRP A 60 -13.05 -10.02 -4.41
CA TRP A 60 -14.06 -10.42 -5.38
C TRP A 60 -13.50 -11.41 -6.41
N MET A 61 -12.33 -11.14 -6.99
CA MET A 61 -11.69 -12.07 -7.93
C MET A 61 -11.42 -13.43 -7.29
N ALA A 62 -10.84 -13.46 -6.10
CA ALA A 62 -10.51 -14.69 -5.38
C ALA A 62 -11.78 -15.48 -4.97
N GLU A 63 -12.84 -14.80 -4.53
CA GLU A 63 -14.12 -15.42 -4.17
C GLU A 63 -14.86 -15.97 -5.41
N GLN A 64 -14.80 -15.24 -6.54
CA GLN A 64 -15.50 -15.66 -7.76
C GLN A 64 -14.79 -16.81 -8.48
N PHE A 65 -13.46 -16.81 -8.51
CA PHE A 65 -12.68 -17.73 -9.35
C PHE A 65 -11.94 -18.81 -8.54
N GLY A 66 -11.81 -18.66 -7.20
CA GLY A 66 -10.98 -19.52 -6.35
C GLY A 66 -9.50 -19.27 -6.55
N GLU A 67 -9.03 -19.42 -7.78
CA GLU A 67 -7.70 -19.06 -8.28
C GLU A 67 -7.84 -18.22 -9.55
N PHE A 68 -7.01 -17.21 -9.69
CA PHE A 68 -6.89 -16.45 -10.94
C PHE A 68 -5.42 -16.15 -11.23
N ARG A 69 -5.11 -15.85 -12.49
CA ARG A 69 -3.73 -15.61 -12.93
C ARG A 69 -3.56 -14.22 -13.52
N VAL A 70 -2.36 -13.69 -13.28
CA VAL A 70 -1.83 -12.53 -13.97
C VAL A 70 -0.48 -12.95 -14.54
N ASN A 71 -0.42 -13.12 -15.86
CA ASN A 71 0.68 -13.79 -16.53
C ASN A 71 0.95 -15.18 -15.91
N ASP A 72 2.15 -15.45 -15.44
CA ASP A 72 2.55 -16.73 -14.84
C ASP A 72 2.39 -16.77 -13.30
N ILE A 73 1.80 -15.75 -12.70
CA ILE A 73 1.56 -15.66 -11.26
C ILE A 73 0.11 -16.01 -10.95
N SER A 74 -0.09 -17.13 -10.26
CA SER A 74 -1.38 -17.49 -9.67
C SER A 74 -1.63 -16.69 -8.39
N TYR A 75 -2.87 -16.32 -8.17
CA TYR A 75 -3.35 -15.76 -6.90
C TYR A 75 -4.43 -16.68 -6.35
N CYS A 76 -4.19 -17.25 -5.17
CA CYS A 76 -5.05 -18.26 -4.56
C CYS A 76 -6.00 -17.65 -3.54
N LYS A 77 -7.20 -18.23 -3.41
CA LYS A 77 -8.23 -17.77 -2.46
C LYS A 77 -7.75 -17.81 -1.01
N GLU A 78 -6.88 -18.74 -0.67
CA GLU A 78 -6.30 -18.91 0.66
C GLU A 78 -5.56 -17.66 1.14
N ASN A 79 -5.03 -16.85 0.22
CA ASN A 79 -4.41 -15.56 0.53
C ASN A 79 -5.37 -14.59 1.21
N LEU A 80 -6.69 -14.80 1.11
CA LEU A 80 -7.70 -13.99 1.79
C LEU A 80 -7.61 -14.08 3.32
N LEU A 81 -6.89 -15.08 3.86
CA LEU A 81 -6.54 -15.10 5.28
C LEU A 81 -5.82 -13.82 5.72
N CYS A 82 -4.99 -13.24 4.85
CA CYS A 82 -4.28 -11.98 5.12
C CYS A 82 -5.22 -10.78 5.30
N PHE A 83 -6.48 -10.85 4.82
CA PHE A 83 -7.49 -9.82 5.00
C PHE A 83 -8.13 -9.83 6.40
N ASP A 84 -8.01 -10.96 7.12
CA ASP A 84 -8.48 -11.14 8.50
C ASP A 84 -7.31 -10.87 9.46
N LYS A 85 -7.24 -9.62 9.97
CA LYS A 85 -6.10 -9.17 10.78
C LYS A 85 -5.90 -9.97 12.08
N PRO A 86 -6.92 -10.34 12.86
CA PRO A 86 -6.75 -11.22 14.00
C PRO A 86 -6.11 -12.55 13.64
N ARG A 87 -6.62 -13.20 12.59
CA ARG A 87 -6.16 -14.53 12.19
C ARG A 87 -4.71 -14.52 11.68
N ILE A 88 -4.36 -13.55 10.82
CA ILE A 88 -2.98 -13.47 10.32
C ILE A 88 -2.00 -13.13 11.45
N ILE A 89 -2.37 -12.25 12.40
CA ILE A 89 -1.53 -11.91 13.54
C ILE A 89 -1.32 -13.14 14.46
N SER A 90 -2.38 -13.94 14.71
CA SER A 90 -2.24 -15.17 15.49
C SER A 90 -1.28 -16.14 14.82
N LEU A 91 -1.46 -16.40 13.52
CA LEU A 91 -0.56 -17.28 12.75
C LEU A 91 0.89 -16.80 12.82
N VAL A 92 1.12 -15.51 12.60
CA VAL A 92 2.48 -14.92 12.59
C VAL A 92 3.12 -15.02 13.98
N LYS A 93 2.34 -14.85 15.05
CA LYS A 93 2.80 -15.06 16.44
C LYS A 93 3.25 -16.49 16.66
N ASP A 94 2.49 -17.47 16.18
CA ASP A 94 2.81 -18.91 16.35
C ASP A 94 4.07 -19.31 15.56
N LEU A 95 4.42 -18.54 14.53
CA LEU A 95 5.70 -18.66 13.81
C LEU A 95 6.90 -18.04 14.55
N GLY A 96 6.71 -17.45 15.72
CA GLY A 96 7.77 -16.80 16.48
C GLY A 96 8.22 -15.45 15.90
N VAL A 97 7.42 -14.83 15.01
CA VAL A 97 7.67 -13.46 14.54
C VAL A 97 7.01 -12.48 15.49
N PRO A 98 7.71 -11.41 15.91
CA PRO A 98 7.11 -10.44 16.83
C PRO A 98 5.87 -9.77 16.24
N VAL A 99 4.79 -9.72 17.02
CA VAL A 99 3.53 -9.05 16.68
C VAL A 99 3.11 -8.11 17.80
N PRO A 100 2.25 -7.10 17.55
CA PRO A 100 1.67 -6.30 18.61
C PRO A 100 0.64 -7.14 19.39
N LYS A 101 0.56 -6.96 20.71
CA LYS A 101 -0.58 -7.50 21.46
C LYS A 101 -1.89 -7.00 20.84
N THR A 102 -2.80 -7.91 20.58
CA THR A 102 -4.02 -7.62 19.80
C THR A 102 -5.26 -8.13 20.54
N PHE A 103 -6.29 -7.31 20.60
CA PHE A 103 -7.55 -7.58 21.29
C PHE A 103 -8.72 -7.31 20.35
N GLU A 104 -9.76 -8.12 20.45
CA GLU A 104 -10.99 -7.96 19.66
C GLU A 104 -12.10 -7.23 20.44
N ASN A 105 -11.93 -7.11 21.76
CA ASN A 105 -12.90 -6.44 22.64
C ASN A 105 -12.20 -5.43 23.55
N ILE A 106 -12.83 -4.28 23.79
CA ILE A 106 -12.30 -3.21 24.65
C ILE A 106 -12.09 -3.72 26.09
N GLY A 107 -13.03 -4.51 26.62
CA GLY A 107 -12.94 -5.06 27.97
C GLY A 107 -11.81 -6.07 28.21
N ALA A 108 -11.20 -6.58 27.13
CA ALA A 108 -10.08 -7.52 27.19
C ALA A 108 -8.70 -6.80 27.13
N ILE A 109 -8.67 -5.47 26.98
CA ILE A 109 -7.42 -4.72 26.83
C ILE A 109 -6.66 -4.69 28.16
N ASP A 110 -5.51 -5.36 28.19
CA ASP A 110 -4.59 -5.45 29.35
C ASP A 110 -3.26 -4.72 29.15
N ILE A 111 -3.23 -3.75 28.22
CA ILE A 111 -2.04 -2.98 27.88
C ILE A 111 -2.24 -1.50 28.19
N PRO A 112 -1.14 -0.75 28.46
CA PRO A 112 -1.23 0.68 28.70
C PRO A 112 -1.66 1.44 27.44
N LEU A 113 -2.33 2.57 27.69
CA LEU A 113 -2.65 3.55 26.64
C LEU A 113 -1.37 4.31 26.22
N PRO A 114 -1.29 4.82 25.00
CA PRO A 114 -2.34 4.78 23.98
C PRO A 114 -2.46 3.41 23.29
N VAL A 115 -3.67 3.08 22.85
CA VAL A 115 -3.98 1.88 22.07
C VAL A 115 -4.25 2.28 20.63
N PHE A 116 -3.71 1.54 19.68
CA PHE A 116 -4.03 1.72 18.26
C PHE A 116 -5.24 0.85 17.90
N TYR A 117 -6.25 1.47 17.29
CA TYR A 117 -7.40 0.73 16.77
C TYR A 117 -7.44 0.77 15.25
N LYS A 118 -7.87 -0.33 14.64
CA LYS A 118 -8.08 -0.42 13.19
C LYS A 118 -9.17 -1.44 12.84
N GLN A 119 -9.66 -1.34 11.62
CA GLN A 119 -10.66 -2.29 11.12
C GLN A 119 -10.12 -3.72 11.11
N LYS A 120 -10.94 -4.68 11.55
CA LYS A 120 -10.63 -6.11 11.64
C LYS A 120 -10.34 -6.72 10.27
N PHE A 121 -11.19 -6.44 9.29
CA PHE A 121 -11.03 -6.96 7.93
C PHE A 121 -10.51 -5.88 6.98
N GLU A 122 -9.64 -6.28 6.06
CA GLU A 122 -9.12 -5.38 5.02
C GLU A 122 -10.20 -5.16 3.93
N GLU A 123 -10.69 -3.92 3.82
CA GLU A 123 -11.69 -3.51 2.84
C GLU A 123 -11.23 -2.33 1.97
N GLY A 124 -9.94 -1.99 2.03
CA GLY A 124 -9.36 -0.87 1.28
C GLY A 124 -9.52 0.48 1.98
N GLY A 125 -9.62 0.49 3.29
CA GLY A 125 -9.80 1.66 4.13
C GLY A 125 -10.49 1.28 5.43
N GLY A 126 -11.07 2.26 6.10
CA GLY A 126 -11.81 2.05 7.33
C GLY A 126 -11.24 2.81 8.52
N PRO A 127 -11.97 2.81 9.65
CA PRO A 127 -11.59 3.54 10.84
C PRO A 127 -10.27 3.00 11.41
N ARG A 128 -9.38 3.91 11.75
CA ARG A 128 -8.11 3.63 12.43
C ARG A 128 -7.63 4.87 13.15
N GLY A 129 -6.88 4.68 14.22
CA GLY A 129 -6.31 5.79 14.97
C GLY A 129 -5.72 5.36 16.31
N LEU A 130 -5.33 6.36 17.10
CA LEU A 130 -4.84 6.20 18.46
C LEU A 130 -5.93 6.66 19.44
N ALA A 131 -6.19 5.84 20.44
CA ALA A 131 -7.02 6.21 21.58
C ALA A 131 -6.13 6.36 22.82
N SER A 132 -6.16 7.55 23.42
CA SER A 132 -5.38 7.88 24.61
C SER A 132 -6.17 7.69 25.91
N SER A 133 -7.46 7.31 25.83
CA SER A 133 -8.30 6.99 26.98
C SER A 133 -9.33 5.92 26.63
N PHE A 134 -9.79 5.17 27.62
CA PHE A 134 -10.90 4.22 27.44
C PHE A 134 -12.19 4.93 27.00
N ALA A 135 -12.44 6.14 27.49
CA ALA A 135 -13.59 6.94 27.05
C ALA A 135 -13.59 7.21 25.52
N GLN A 136 -12.41 7.43 24.92
CA GLN A 136 -12.29 7.54 23.46
C GLN A 136 -12.60 6.23 22.74
N LEU A 137 -12.17 5.08 23.28
CA LEU A 137 -12.49 3.77 22.72
C LEU A 137 -14.01 3.49 22.80
N GLU A 138 -14.63 3.87 23.89
CA GLU A 138 -16.07 3.71 24.11
C GLU A 138 -16.93 4.50 23.12
N GLN A 139 -16.44 5.65 22.66
CA GLN A 139 -17.12 6.51 21.68
C GLN A 139 -16.96 6.05 20.24
N LEU A 140 -16.11 5.06 19.95
CA LEU A 140 -15.93 4.55 18.59
C LEU A 140 -17.21 3.88 18.08
N GLN A 141 -17.54 4.11 16.81
CA GLN A 141 -18.63 3.43 16.13
C GLN A 141 -18.18 2.04 15.64
N SER A 142 -19.13 1.13 15.50
CA SER A 142 -18.89 -0.22 14.95
C SER A 142 -17.73 -0.95 15.62
N LYS A 143 -17.69 -0.92 16.94
CA LYS A 143 -16.58 -1.49 17.76
C LYS A 143 -16.35 -2.96 17.47
N GLU A 144 -17.38 -3.71 17.15
CA GLU A 144 -17.34 -5.13 16.78
C GLU A 144 -16.56 -5.41 15.49
N ARG A 145 -16.37 -4.37 14.67
CA ARG A 145 -15.57 -4.44 13.42
C ARG A 145 -14.12 -4.01 13.62
N LEU A 146 -13.72 -3.64 14.83
CA LEU A 146 -12.39 -3.15 15.15
C LEU A 146 -11.56 -4.20 15.89
N ILE A 147 -10.25 -4.04 15.77
CA ILE A 147 -9.27 -4.62 16.67
C ILE A 147 -8.50 -3.51 17.36
N TYR A 148 -7.99 -3.82 18.53
CA TYR A 148 -7.24 -2.93 19.41
C TYR A 148 -5.85 -3.50 19.59
N GLN A 149 -4.84 -2.71 19.31
CA GLN A 149 -3.46 -3.19 19.30
C GLN A 149 -2.56 -2.36 20.18
N GLU A 150 -1.56 -3.02 20.71
CA GLU A 150 -0.41 -2.34 21.30
C GLU A 150 0.13 -1.30 20.32
N TYR A 151 0.25 -0.06 20.79
CA TYR A 151 0.86 0.98 19.99
C TYR A 151 2.37 0.81 19.94
N ILE A 152 2.91 0.58 18.76
CA ILE A 152 4.36 0.56 18.53
C ILE A 152 4.76 1.98 18.11
N PRO A 153 5.43 2.75 19.01
CA PRO A 153 5.82 4.10 18.69
C PRO A 153 6.87 4.13 17.58
N GLY A 154 6.82 5.18 16.78
CA GLY A 154 7.73 5.40 15.65
C GLY A 154 6.97 5.80 14.40
N ALA A 155 7.50 6.79 13.67
CA ALA A 155 6.88 7.31 12.46
C ALA A 155 7.13 6.41 11.25
N ILE A 156 8.20 5.60 11.29
CA ILE A 156 8.65 4.81 10.14
C ILE A 156 7.90 3.49 10.09
N THR A 157 7.38 3.18 8.91
CA THR A 157 6.89 1.84 8.54
C THR A 157 7.85 1.23 7.54
N TYR A 158 8.21 -0.02 7.74
CA TYR A 158 9.07 -0.79 6.86
C TYR A 158 8.21 -1.74 6.04
N GLY A 159 8.38 -1.73 4.74
CA GLY A 159 7.62 -2.56 3.82
C GLY A 159 8.50 -3.51 3.03
N MET A 160 8.08 -4.76 2.90
CA MET A 160 8.64 -5.71 1.95
C MET A 160 7.55 -6.10 0.96
N GLY A 161 7.61 -5.51 -0.25
CA GLY A 161 6.81 -5.95 -1.39
C GLY A 161 7.37 -7.23 -1.96
N PHE A 162 6.51 -8.16 -2.38
CA PHE A 162 6.93 -9.46 -2.88
C PHE A 162 5.98 -10.02 -3.93
N ILE A 163 6.50 -10.94 -4.75
CA ILE A 163 5.75 -11.92 -5.52
C ILE A 163 6.21 -13.31 -5.05
N ALA A 164 5.27 -14.21 -4.83
CA ALA A 164 5.54 -15.56 -4.37
C ALA A 164 4.77 -16.61 -5.18
N LYS A 165 5.33 -17.83 -5.25
CA LYS A 165 4.72 -19.03 -5.83
C LYS A 165 4.82 -20.16 -4.81
N SER A 166 3.69 -20.71 -4.40
CA SER A 166 3.63 -21.89 -3.49
C SER A 166 4.49 -21.72 -2.23
N GLY A 167 4.47 -20.55 -1.62
CA GLY A 167 5.22 -20.27 -0.40
C GLY A 167 6.66 -19.79 -0.59
N ASP A 168 7.17 -19.74 -1.82
CA ASP A 168 8.52 -19.26 -2.11
C ASP A 168 8.48 -17.86 -2.72
N ILE A 169 9.22 -16.91 -2.15
CA ILE A 169 9.35 -15.55 -2.68
C ILE A 169 10.27 -15.60 -3.89
N ILE A 170 9.76 -15.24 -5.07
CA ILE A 170 10.51 -15.22 -6.32
C ILE A 170 11.10 -13.86 -6.67
N THR A 171 10.51 -12.78 -6.15
CA THR A 171 11.08 -11.43 -6.21
C THR A 171 10.57 -10.60 -5.04
N SER A 172 11.40 -9.68 -4.55
CA SER A 172 11.04 -8.77 -3.47
C SER A 172 11.76 -7.44 -3.56
N PHE A 173 11.24 -6.46 -2.82
CA PHE A 173 11.84 -5.15 -2.68
C PHE A 173 11.46 -4.56 -1.33
N GLN A 174 12.46 -4.10 -0.56
CA GLN A 174 12.22 -3.45 0.73
C GLN A 174 12.32 -1.93 0.63
N HIS A 175 11.52 -1.24 1.41
CA HIS A 175 11.54 0.19 1.56
C HIS A 175 11.13 0.61 2.97
N GLU A 176 11.50 1.81 3.35
CA GLU A 176 11.00 2.47 4.55
C GLU A 176 10.10 3.66 4.17
N GLU A 177 8.96 3.77 4.83
CA GLU A 177 8.02 4.87 4.71
C GLU A 177 8.32 5.88 5.82
N LEU A 178 9.00 6.97 5.46
CA LEU A 178 9.44 8.02 6.39
C LEU A 178 8.34 9.03 6.70
N LEU A 179 7.33 9.10 5.84
CA LEU A 179 6.18 9.96 5.99
C LEU A 179 4.96 9.32 5.31
N SER A 180 3.84 9.30 6.01
CA SER A 180 2.56 8.78 5.51
C SER A 180 1.44 9.80 5.61
N TYR A 181 0.36 9.60 4.87
CA TYR A 181 -0.88 10.37 4.96
C TYR A 181 -2.10 9.45 5.07
N PRO A 182 -2.90 9.56 6.13
CA PRO A 182 -2.69 10.32 7.36
C PRO A 182 -1.39 9.94 8.10
N ILE A 183 -0.81 10.91 8.87
CA ILE A 183 0.50 10.73 9.53
C ILE A 183 0.52 9.55 10.51
N GLN A 184 -0.61 9.23 11.14
CA GLN A 184 -0.74 8.16 12.14
C GLN A 184 -1.05 6.77 11.52
N GLY A 185 -0.64 6.51 10.29
CA GLY A 185 -0.84 5.23 9.63
C GLY A 185 -1.68 5.35 8.37
N GLY A 186 -1.14 5.93 7.34
CA GLY A 186 -1.73 6.10 6.02
C GLY A 186 -0.85 5.52 4.93
N SER A 187 -1.14 5.89 3.71
CA SER A 187 -0.30 5.53 2.56
C SER A 187 0.96 6.37 2.51
N ALA A 188 2.05 5.79 2.07
CA ALA A 188 3.35 6.44 1.93
C ALA A 188 3.29 7.78 1.19
N VAL A 189 3.90 8.81 1.77
CA VAL A 189 4.12 10.12 1.16
C VAL A 189 5.56 10.28 0.73
N TYR A 190 6.51 9.92 1.60
CA TYR A 190 7.93 9.90 1.33
C TYR A 190 8.50 8.55 1.70
N ILE A 191 9.16 7.90 0.75
CA ILE A 191 9.76 6.57 0.90
C ILE A 191 11.20 6.58 0.45
N ARG A 192 11.96 5.64 0.99
CA ARG A 192 13.37 5.42 0.66
C ARG A 192 13.66 3.93 0.53
N THR A 193 14.59 3.56 -0.33
CA THR A 193 15.12 2.19 -0.38
C THR A 193 15.71 1.82 0.96
N PHE A 194 15.44 0.61 1.39
CA PHE A 194 15.89 0.06 2.66
C PHE A 194 16.08 -1.43 2.50
N TRP A 195 16.96 -2.03 3.28
CA TRP A 195 17.11 -3.47 3.37
C TRP A 195 17.52 -3.88 4.77
N ASP A 196 16.83 -4.86 5.34
CA ASP A 196 17.20 -5.55 6.58
C ASP A 196 16.85 -7.03 6.44
N GLU A 197 17.81 -7.88 6.75
CA GLU A 197 17.71 -9.32 6.58
C GLU A 197 16.63 -9.95 7.46
N ARG A 198 16.40 -9.40 8.67
CA ARG A 198 15.36 -9.89 9.57
C ARG A 198 13.96 -9.71 8.98
N ILE A 199 13.70 -8.59 8.30
CA ILE A 199 12.42 -8.37 7.60
C ILE A 199 12.25 -9.41 6.49
N ARG A 200 13.33 -9.72 5.76
CA ARG A 200 13.31 -10.77 4.72
C ARG A 200 12.98 -12.13 5.33
N GLU A 201 13.72 -12.55 6.35
CA GLU A 201 13.54 -13.84 7.02
C GLU A 201 12.14 -13.99 7.62
N TYR A 202 11.61 -12.95 8.26
CA TYR A 202 10.27 -12.96 8.81
C TYR A 202 9.22 -13.09 7.71
N THR A 203 9.37 -12.32 6.64
CA THR A 203 8.42 -12.38 5.52
C THR A 203 8.46 -13.75 4.84
N GLU A 204 9.65 -14.31 4.55
CA GLU A 204 9.80 -15.64 3.97
C GLU A 204 9.15 -16.72 4.83
N ARG A 205 9.36 -16.67 6.15
CA ARG A 205 8.75 -17.62 7.10
C ARG A 205 7.22 -17.55 7.05
N ILE A 206 6.66 -16.37 7.00
CA ILE A 206 5.22 -16.15 6.93
C ILE A 206 4.67 -16.63 5.59
N ILE A 207 5.28 -16.25 4.48
CA ILE A 207 4.84 -16.59 3.12
C ILE A 207 4.92 -18.10 2.90
N LYS A 208 5.95 -18.74 3.42
CA LYS A 208 6.11 -20.21 3.38
C LYS A 208 5.03 -20.93 4.19
N ALA A 209 4.75 -20.47 5.39
CA ALA A 209 3.71 -21.07 6.23
C ALA A 209 2.30 -20.93 5.62
N LEU A 210 2.04 -19.84 4.92
CA LEU A 210 0.79 -19.61 4.19
C LEU A 210 0.69 -20.38 2.87
N GLN A 211 1.77 -20.98 2.37
CA GLN A 211 1.86 -21.50 1.00
C GLN A 211 1.39 -20.44 -0.03
N PHE A 212 1.74 -19.18 0.24
CA PHE A 212 1.21 -18.01 -0.47
C PHE A 212 1.60 -18.05 -1.95
N SER A 213 0.61 -17.84 -2.82
CA SER A 213 0.84 -17.63 -4.26
C SER A 213 0.18 -16.33 -4.69
N GLY A 214 0.96 -15.40 -5.25
CA GLY A 214 0.48 -14.08 -5.65
C GLY A 214 1.46 -12.97 -5.29
N TRP A 215 0.93 -11.81 -5.00
CA TRP A 215 1.70 -10.60 -4.68
C TRP A 215 1.15 -9.91 -3.44
N GLY A 216 2.02 -9.18 -2.76
CA GLY A 216 1.64 -8.46 -1.56
C GLY A 216 2.74 -7.56 -1.01
N LEU A 217 2.40 -6.89 0.09
CA LEU A 217 3.29 -6.08 0.91
C LEU A 217 3.16 -6.50 2.37
N ALA A 218 4.23 -6.99 2.97
CA ALA A 218 4.33 -7.18 4.41
C ALA A 218 4.84 -5.89 5.07
N GLU A 219 4.17 -5.45 6.12
CA GLU A 219 4.48 -4.20 6.83
C GLU A 219 4.95 -4.46 8.25
N TYR A 220 5.98 -3.72 8.66
CA TYR A 220 6.64 -3.83 9.96
C TYR A 220 6.86 -2.47 10.59
N LYS A 221 6.98 -2.45 11.93
CA LYS A 221 7.50 -1.32 12.69
C LYS A 221 8.66 -1.76 13.55
N TYR A 222 9.72 -0.94 13.62
CA TYR A 222 10.80 -1.22 14.55
C TYR A 222 10.40 -0.80 15.97
N CYS A 223 10.43 -1.74 16.90
CA CYS A 223 10.14 -1.52 18.31
C CYS A 223 11.43 -1.33 19.09
N LEU A 224 11.74 -0.10 19.50
CA LEU A 224 12.94 0.21 20.28
C LEU A 224 13.02 -0.61 21.58
N LYS A 225 11.90 -0.85 22.26
CA LYS A 225 11.86 -1.64 23.50
C LYS A 225 12.24 -3.10 23.29
N ARG A 226 11.86 -3.67 22.13
CA ARG A 226 12.15 -5.07 21.78
C ARG A 226 13.45 -5.20 20.98
N GLN A 227 14.00 -4.09 20.49
CA GLN A 227 15.13 -4.02 19.56
C GLN A 227 14.91 -4.91 18.31
N ASP A 228 13.66 -4.96 17.85
CA ASP A 228 13.24 -5.84 16.78
C ASP A 228 12.09 -5.27 15.96
N TYR A 229 11.88 -5.85 14.76
CA TYR A 229 10.75 -5.55 13.91
C TYR A 229 9.51 -6.28 14.37
N VAL A 230 8.41 -5.56 14.45
CA VAL A 230 7.09 -6.07 14.81
C VAL A 230 6.24 -6.09 13.55
N PHE A 231 5.75 -7.25 13.16
CA PHE A 231 4.85 -7.43 12.03
C PHE A 231 3.52 -6.75 12.30
N MET A 232 3.03 -5.98 11.33
CA MET A 232 1.78 -5.22 11.45
C MET A 232 0.64 -5.79 10.62
N GLU A 233 0.91 -6.17 9.35
CA GLU A 233 -0.06 -6.77 8.43
C GLU A 233 0.60 -7.23 7.12
N ILE A 234 -0.14 -8.06 6.36
CA ILE A 234 0.12 -8.31 4.94
C ILE A 234 -1.02 -7.72 4.13
N ASN A 235 -0.67 -6.82 3.22
CA ASN A 235 -1.55 -6.33 2.17
C ASN A 235 -1.46 -7.30 0.98
N ALA A 236 -2.29 -8.36 0.97
CA ALA A 236 -2.34 -9.36 -0.11
C ALA A 236 -3.07 -8.82 -1.36
N LYS A 237 -2.61 -7.68 -1.85
CA LYS A 237 -3.11 -6.93 -3.01
C LYS A 237 -2.00 -6.07 -3.57
N LEU A 238 -2.22 -5.43 -4.71
CA LEU A 238 -1.30 -4.38 -5.14
C LEU A 238 -1.31 -3.23 -4.12
N TRP A 239 -0.13 -2.82 -3.72
CA TRP A 239 0.02 -1.78 -2.70
C TRP A 239 0.25 -0.41 -3.30
N ALA A 240 -0.02 0.59 -2.49
CA ALA A 240 -0.05 1.97 -2.94
C ALA A 240 1.31 2.55 -3.35
N SER A 241 2.42 1.96 -2.92
CA SER A 241 3.79 2.36 -3.25
C SER A 241 4.47 1.44 -4.28
N ILE A 242 3.72 0.54 -4.95
CA ILE A 242 4.28 -0.44 -5.91
C ILE A 242 5.12 0.20 -7.03
N GLU A 243 4.81 1.43 -7.43
CA GLU A 243 5.60 2.13 -8.45
C GLU A 243 7.06 2.33 -8.04
N PHE A 244 7.31 2.49 -6.74
CA PHE A 244 8.67 2.59 -6.23
C PHE A 244 9.40 1.25 -6.31
N ALA A 245 8.70 0.13 -6.12
CA ALA A 245 9.26 -1.21 -6.39
C ALA A 245 9.60 -1.37 -7.88
N PHE A 246 8.72 -0.98 -8.79
CA PHE A 246 9.00 -1.01 -10.23
C PHE A 246 10.22 -0.16 -10.62
N MET A 247 10.43 1.00 -10.00
CA MET A 247 11.60 1.83 -10.27
C MET A 247 12.91 1.18 -9.88
N ASN A 248 12.89 0.23 -8.94
CA ASN A 248 14.09 -0.36 -8.34
C ASN A 248 14.28 -1.83 -8.66
N ASN A 249 13.22 -2.54 -9.05
CA ASN A 249 13.28 -3.96 -9.37
C ASN A 249 12.35 -4.27 -10.55
N SER A 250 12.92 -4.57 -11.71
CA SER A 250 12.18 -4.88 -12.93
C SER A 250 11.48 -6.24 -12.90
N ASP A 251 11.90 -7.16 -12.02
CA ASP A 251 11.33 -8.50 -11.96
C ASP A 251 9.84 -8.50 -11.60
N PHE A 252 9.37 -7.48 -10.88
CA PHE A 252 7.93 -7.32 -10.64
C PHE A 252 7.13 -7.22 -11.94
N MET A 253 7.58 -6.41 -12.90
CA MET A 253 6.89 -6.27 -14.19
C MET A 253 7.12 -7.49 -15.10
N ARG A 254 8.30 -8.11 -15.03
CA ARG A 254 8.58 -9.35 -15.75
C ARG A 254 7.62 -10.46 -15.30
N HIS A 255 7.50 -10.71 -14.01
CA HIS A 255 6.62 -11.76 -13.49
C HIS A 255 5.13 -11.47 -13.69
N LEU A 256 4.70 -10.21 -13.49
CA LEU A 256 3.29 -9.85 -13.63
C LEU A 256 2.84 -9.68 -15.09
N PHE A 257 3.74 -9.30 -16.01
CA PHE A 257 3.32 -8.92 -17.36
C PHE A 257 4.26 -9.39 -18.47
N GLY A 258 5.33 -10.12 -18.17
CA GLY A 258 6.33 -10.51 -19.16
C GLY A 258 7.12 -9.35 -19.76
N ILE A 259 7.21 -8.23 -19.04
CA ILE A 259 7.86 -7.00 -19.53
C ILE A 259 9.23 -6.84 -18.88
N ASP A 260 10.26 -6.77 -19.72
CA ASP A 260 11.62 -6.46 -19.32
C ASP A 260 11.95 -4.97 -19.55
N TYR A 261 12.60 -4.37 -18.57
CA TYR A 261 13.15 -3.01 -18.65
C TYR A 261 14.30 -2.86 -17.67
N ILE A 262 15.07 -1.80 -17.81
CA ILE A 262 16.17 -1.49 -16.88
C ILE A 262 15.61 -0.65 -15.73
N ALA A 263 15.75 -1.15 -14.51
CA ALA A 263 15.38 -0.40 -13.31
C ALA A 263 16.29 0.81 -13.07
N ASN A 264 15.74 1.89 -12.54
CA ASN A 264 16.44 3.18 -12.42
C ASN A 264 17.24 3.34 -11.11
N ASN A 265 17.15 2.41 -10.17
CA ASN A 265 17.79 2.47 -8.84
C ASN A 265 17.53 3.79 -8.09
N VAL A 266 16.27 4.14 -7.94
CA VAL A 266 15.81 5.37 -7.30
C VAL A 266 15.94 5.26 -5.79
N LYS A 267 16.79 6.08 -5.16
CA LYS A 267 17.06 6.03 -3.71
C LYS A 267 15.86 6.45 -2.85
N SER A 268 15.08 7.41 -3.30
CA SER A 268 13.91 7.90 -2.55
C SER A 268 12.86 8.49 -3.48
N ALA A 269 11.60 8.48 -3.06
CA ALA A 269 10.51 9.07 -3.82
C ALA A 269 9.48 9.78 -2.95
N ILE A 270 8.86 10.83 -3.50
CA ILE A 270 7.70 11.51 -2.93
C ILE A 270 6.49 11.31 -3.83
N PHE A 271 5.37 10.90 -3.22
CA PHE A 271 4.05 10.84 -3.84
C PHE A 271 3.39 12.21 -3.72
N ILE A 272 3.50 13.02 -4.76
CA ILE A 272 3.14 14.44 -4.74
C ILE A 272 1.69 14.70 -4.34
N ASN A 273 0.75 13.92 -4.85
CA ASN A 273 -0.67 14.09 -4.51
C ASN A 273 -0.92 13.93 -3.01
N ARG A 274 -0.24 12.98 -2.36
CA ARG A 274 -0.36 12.74 -0.92
C ARG A 274 0.41 13.78 -0.12
N PHE A 275 1.56 14.25 -0.63
CA PHE A 275 2.30 15.35 -0.02
C PHE A 275 1.46 16.62 0.03
N ILE A 276 0.76 16.95 -1.06
CA ILE A 276 -0.17 18.08 -1.10
C ILE A 276 -1.34 17.90 -0.11
N ALA A 277 -1.84 16.68 0.04
CA ALA A 277 -2.93 16.37 0.96
C ALA A 277 -2.58 16.55 2.45
N LEU A 278 -1.28 16.58 2.81
CA LEU A 278 -0.83 16.89 4.18
C LEU A 278 -1.31 18.28 4.68
N GLY A 279 -1.66 19.19 3.76
CA GLY A 279 -1.98 20.58 4.07
C GLY A 279 -0.73 21.44 4.26
N TRP A 280 -0.90 22.77 4.14
CA TRP A 280 0.23 23.69 4.03
C TRP A 280 1.20 23.67 5.22
N ARG A 281 0.67 23.55 6.47
CA ARG A 281 1.52 23.52 7.69
C ARG A 281 2.49 22.35 7.69
N GLN A 282 2.00 21.17 7.36
CA GLN A 282 2.84 19.97 7.26
C GLN A 282 3.76 20.02 6.05
N MET A 283 3.28 20.52 4.91
CA MET A 283 4.12 20.69 3.73
C MET A 283 5.36 21.57 4.01
N VAL A 284 5.20 22.67 4.76
CA VAL A 284 6.34 23.54 5.16
C VAL A 284 7.34 22.73 5.99
N ARG A 285 6.86 21.96 6.96
CA ARG A 285 7.71 21.12 7.83
C ARG A 285 8.55 20.11 7.06
N TYR A 286 7.98 19.56 5.96
CA TYR A 286 8.60 18.50 5.17
C TYR A 286 9.18 18.99 3.83
N VAL A 287 9.40 20.29 3.65
CA VAL A 287 10.12 20.85 2.49
C VAL A 287 11.51 20.24 2.29
N PRO A 288 12.33 19.99 3.35
CA PRO A 288 13.63 19.36 3.15
C PRO A 288 13.52 17.98 2.49
N GLN A 289 12.52 17.16 2.87
CA GLN A 289 12.27 15.85 2.25
C GLN A 289 11.86 16.00 0.79
N LEU A 290 11.04 17.02 0.47
CA LEU A 290 10.66 17.32 -0.90
C LEU A 290 11.88 17.68 -1.74
N LEU A 291 12.80 18.51 -1.23
CA LEU A 291 14.00 18.94 -1.96
C LEU A 291 14.99 17.78 -2.15
N ASN A 292 15.10 16.89 -1.18
CA ASN A 292 16.06 15.78 -1.17
C ASN A 292 15.55 14.51 -1.86
N ALA A 293 14.29 14.45 -2.27
CA ALA A 293 13.75 13.29 -2.95
C ALA A 293 14.39 13.06 -4.32
N SER A 294 14.83 11.85 -4.59
CA SER A 294 15.43 11.47 -5.88
C SER A 294 14.40 11.40 -7.01
N LYS A 295 13.13 11.15 -6.67
CA LYS A 295 12.05 11.04 -7.65
C LYS A 295 10.74 11.61 -7.11
N TYR A 296 9.94 12.19 -8.01
CA TYR A 296 8.56 12.59 -7.74
C TYR A 296 7.59 11.70 -8.49
N ILE A 297 6.63 11.12 -7.77
CA ILE A 297 5.59 10.27 -8.32
C ILE A 297 4.29 11.06 -8.34
N TYR A 298 3.71 11.17 -9.53
CA TYR A 298 2.47 11.89 -9.78
C TYR A 298 1.39 10.89 -10.19
N TYR A 299 0.27 10.87 -9.47
CA TYR A 299 -0.92 10.18 -9.93
C TYR A 299 -1.85 11.21 -10.57
N HIS A 300 -1.76 11.34 -11.89
CA HIS A 300 -2.44 12.38 -12.64
C HIS A 300 -3.75 11.96 -13.28
N ASN A 301 -4.74 12.73 -12.99
CA ASN A 301 -5.42 13.64 -13.93
C ASN A 301 -4.82 15.05 -13.77
N SER A 302 -4.33 15.69 -14.82
CA SER A 302 -3.68 17.01 -14.78
C SER A 302 -4.55 18.08 -14.10
N GLY A 303 -5.89 17.98 -14.20
CA GLY A 303 -6.84 18.84 -13.50
C GLY A 303 -6.93 18.61 -11.98
N SER A 304 -6.62 17.41 -11.44
CA SER A 304 -6.71 17.16 -10.01
C SER A 304 -5.55 17.74 -9.22
N LEU A 305 -4.35 17.81 -9.80
CA LEU A 305 -3.18 18.42 -9.16
C LEU A 305 -3.34 19.93 -9.06
N ILE A 306 -3.78 20.56 -10.14
CA ILE A 306 -4.05 22.01 -10.17
C ILE A 306 -5.17 22.33 -9.19
N ARG A 307 -6.28 21.56 -9.16
CA ARG A 307 -7.37 21.72 -8.19
C ARG A 307 -6.93 21.49 -6.75
N SER A 308 -6.15 20.44 -6.48
CA SER A 308 -5.59 20.18 -5.13
C SER A 308 -4.64 21.32 -4.71
N PHE A 309 -3.85 21.85 -5.64
CA PHE A 309 -2.94 22.99 -5.38
C PHE A 309 -3.70 24.29 -5.15
N THR A 310 -4.79 24.55 -5.89
CA THR A 310 -5.58 25.77 -5.77
C THR A 310 -6.50 25.75 -4.54
N SER A 311 -6.95 24.59 -4.10
CA SER A 311 -7.79 24.45 -2.91
C SER A 311 -7.03 24.61 -1.58
N ILE A 312 -5.70 24.55 -1.61
CA ILE A 312 -4.88 24.74 -0.41
C ILE A 312 -4.52 26.21 -0.28
N THR A 313 -4.91 26.85 0.82
CA THR A 313 -4.49 28.22 1.17
C THR A 313 -3.01 28.21 1.54
N ILE A 314 -2.13 28.29 0.54
CA ILE A 314 -0.67 28.32 0.70
C ILE A 314 -0.18 29.75 0.57
N PRO A 315 0.75 30.24 1.43
CA PRO A 315 1.41 31.50 1.25
C PRO A 315 2.05 31.62 -0.15
N HIS A 316 1.89 32.79 -0.79
CA HIS A 316 2.27 32.98 -2.20
C HIS A 316 3.76 32.65 -2.48
N LYS A 317 4.66 32.97 -1.55
CA LYS A 317 6.10 32.63 -1.65
C LYS A 317 6.34 31.11 -1.72
N LEU A 318 5.61 30.34 -0.90
CA LEU A 318 5.73 28.88 -0.90
C LEU A 318 5.09 28.24 -2.14
N LYS A 319 3.97 28.80 -2.64
CA LYS A 319 3.40 28.38 -3.95
C LYS A 319 4.43 28.53 -5.07
N ARG A 320 5.17 29.63 -5.10
CA ARG A 320 6.19 29.91 -6.12
C ARG A 320 7.36 28.91 -6.01
N LEU A 321 7.85 28.65 -4.78
CA LEU A 321 8.92 27.67 -4.54
C LEU A 321 8.50 26.27 -4.99
N LEU A 322 7.34 25.80 -4.54
CA LEU A 322 6.81 24.48 -4.89
C LEU A 322 6.55 24.35 -6.40
N LYS A 323 6.02 25.41 -7.04
CA LYS A 323 5.80 25.44 -8.48
C LYS A 323 7.12 25.34 -9.25
N ASN A 324 8.16 26.01 -8.82
CA ASN A 324 9.48 25.98 -9.47
C ASN A 324 10.12 24.57 -9.31
N VAL A 325 10.10 24.01 -8.11
CA VAL A 325 10.60 22.65 -7.85
C VAL A 325 9.84 21.60 -8.66
N LEU A 326 8.51 21.74 -8.76
CA LEU A 326 7.65 20.80 -9.48
C LEU A 326 7.79 20.94 -11.01
N LEU A 327 8.07 22.14 -11.53
CA LEU A 327 8.23 22.37 -12.97
C LEU A 327 9.63 22.02 -13.48
N GLN A 328 10.70 22.31 -12.73
CA GLN A 328 12.08 22.01 -13.13
C GLN A 328 12.36 20.51 -13.30
N ARG A 329 11.56 19.62 -12.71
CA ARG A 329 11.74 18.17 -12.80
C ARG A 329 10.64 17.45 -13.60
N ARG A 330 9.81 18.17 -14.35
CA ARG A 330 8.92 17.60 -15.37
C ARG A 330 9.63 17.22 -16.67
N GLY A 331 10.86 17.62 -16.83
CA GLY A 331 11.67 17.45 -18.04
C GLY A 331 12.55 16.19 -18.04
N LEU A 332 12.25 15.18 -17.19
CA LEU A 332 12.96 13.90 -17.20
C LEU A 332 11.96 12.75 -17.28
#